data_e8ed890c4c58b34b5f3e2d828ae9953a
#
_entry.id   e8ed890c4c58b34b5f3e2d828ae9953a
#
_cell.length_a   1.000
_cell.length_b   1.000
_cell.length_c   1.000
_cell.angle_alpha   90.00
_cell.angle_beta   90.00
_cell.angle_gamma   90.00
#
_symmetry.space_group_name_H-M   'P 1'
#
loop_
_entity.id
_entity.type
_entity.pdbx_description
1 polymer ?
#
loop_
_entity_poly.entity_id
_entity_poly.type
_entity_poly.pdbx_seq_one_letter_code
_entity_poly.pdbx_strand_id
1 'polypeptide(L)'
;MAKTNSGRFFEDYTVGQVINHAVPRTIGAGERALYHALYPARHALYSADTFAIGAGLPASPIDDLVAFHVIFGKSVPDISLNAVANLGYAQGRWLAPVYPGDTLQSSSEVIGLKQNSNGKTGVVYVRTVGRNQHGVPVLEYVRWVMVRKRDIAASAPQTVAPDLPKAIEPADLIIPEGLDFSEYDFEGAGENHRWSDYEIGE
;
A
#
# COMPACT_ATOMS: atom_id res chain seq x y z
N MET A 1 -15.24 -23.45 19.27
CA MET A 1 -14.56 -22.61 18.27
C MET A 1 -14.50 -21.18 18.80
N ALA A 2 -13.34 -20.54 18.70
CA ALA A 2 -13.23 -19.12 19.05
C ALA A 2 -14.12 -18.29 18.11
N LYS A 3 -14.86 -17.33 18.66
CA LYS A 3 -15.76 -16.47 17.86
C LYS A 3 -15.02 -15.27 17.22
N THR A 4 -13.72 -15.14 17.48
CA THR A 4 -12.89 -14.06 16.99
C THR A 4 -11.68 -14.61 16.24
N ASN A 5 -11.20 -13.88 15.23
CA ASN A 5 -9.94 -14.19 14.57
C ASN A 5 -8.79 -13.93 15.56
N SER A 6 -8.05 -14.98 15.93
CA SER A 6 -6.88 -14.86 16.81
C SER A 6 -5.62 -14.41 16.07
N GLY A 7 -5.70 -14.20 14.76
CA GLY A 7 -4.55 -13.97 13.90
C GLY A 7 -3.68 -15.21 13.71
N ARG A 8 -2.66 -15.07 12.89
CA ARG A 8 -1.65 -16.11 12.67
C ARG A 8 -0.42 -15.84 13.53
N PHE A 9 0.24 -16.91 13.95
CA PHE A 9 1.56 -16.90 14.56
C PHE A 9 2.61 -17.35 13.54
N PHE A 10 3.87 -17.21 13.86
CA PHE A 10 4.95 -17.47 12.88
C PHE A 10 4.90 -18.89 12.28
N GLU A 11 4.59 -19.89 13.09
CA GLU A 11 4.48 -21.28 12.65
C GLU A 11 3.24 -21.60 11.78
N ASP A 12 2.30 -20.66 11.68
CA ASP A 12 1.08 -20.83 10.87
C ASP A 12 1.31 -20.44 9.38
N TYR A 13 2.53 -19.97 9.04
CA TYR A 13 2.87 -19.57 7.67
C TYR A 13 3.70 -20.61 6.93
N THR A 14 3.47 -20.71 5.63
CA THR A 14 4.25 -21.55 4.71
C THR A 14 4.59 -20.73 3.46
N VAL A 15 5.83 -20.84 2.98
CA VAL A 15 6.23 -20.17 1.72
C VAL A 15 5.38 -20.66 0.56
N GLY A 16 4.92 -19.76 -0.28
CA GLY A 16 3.97 -20.01 -1.36
C GLY A 16 2.50 -20.01 -0.93
N GLN A 17 2.21 -19.89 0.36
CA GLN A 17 0.82 -19.79 0.84
C GLN A 17 0.18 -18.48 0.35
N VAL A 18 -0.99 -18.61 -0.29
CA VAL A 18 -1.83 -17.46 -0.67
C VAL A 18 -2.94 -17.28 0.34
N ILE A 19 -3.08 -16.05 0.84
CA ILE A 19 -4.07 -15.66 1.83
C ILE A 19 -4.96 -14.58 1.21
N ASN A 20 -6.23 -14.91 0.99
CA ASN A 20 -7.24 -13.94 0.57
C ASN A 20 -7.77 -13.21 1.80
N HIS A 21 -7.69 -11.88 1.81
CA HIS A 21 -8.14 -11.08 2.94
C HIS A 21 -9.64 -10.83 2.86
N ALA A 22 -10.31 -11.06 3.99
CA ALA A 22 -11.76 -10.97 4.07
C ALA A 22 -12.24 -9.52 3.92
N VAL A 23 -13.50 -9.41 3.46
CA VAL A 23 -14.34 -8.22 3.31
C VAL A 23 -13.81 -7.22 2.28
N PRO A 24 -14.33 -7.25 1.05
CA PRO A 24 -14.13 -6.17 0.08
C PRO A 24 -14.66 -4.85 0.67
N ARG A 25 -14.08 -3.73 0.23
CA ARG A 25 -14.51 -2.40 0.67
C ARG A 25 -14.67 -1.46 -0.50
N THR A 26 -15.85 -0.89 -0.65
CA THR A 26 -16.10 0.21 -1.59
C THR A 26 -15.58 1.51 -1.00
N ILE A 27 -14.84 2.27 -1.79
CA ILE A 27 -14.36 3.61 -1.43
C ILE A 27 -15.33 4.62 -2.05
N GLY A 28 -15.90 5.46 -1.19
CA GLY A 28 -16.82 6.51 -1.62
C GLY A 28 -16.17 7.88 -1.75
N ALA A 29 -16.93 8.85 -2.23
CA ALA A 29 -16.52 10.25 -2.25
C ALA A 29 -16.29 10.81 -0.83
N GLY A 30 -16.92 10.21 0.19
CA GLY A 30 -16.77 10.59 1.59
C GLY A 30 -15.35 10.36 2.12
N GLU A 31 -14.73 9.22 1.79
CA GLU A 31 -13.34 8.94 2.16
C GLU A 31 -12.39 9.93 1.51
N ARG A 32 -12.59 10.27 0.24
CA ARG A 32 -11.80 11.29 -0.47
C ARG A 32 -11.94 12.65 0.22
N ALA A 33 -13.16 13.09 0.48
CA ALA A 33 -13.42 14.38 1.11
C ALA A 33 -12.81 14.47 2.53
N LEU A 34 -12.95 13.41 3.33
CA LEU A 34 -12.38 13.36 4.68
C LEU A 34 -10.86 13.37 4.64
N TYR A 35 -10.25 12.60 3.73
CA TYR A 35 -8.79 12.56 3.59
C TYR A 35 -8.23 13.93 3.20
N HIS A 36 -8.85 14.61 2.22
CA HIS A 36 -8.43 15.96 1.83
C HIS A 36 -8.63 17.01 2.93
N ALA A 37 -9.65 16.86 3.76
CA ALA A 37 -9.85 17.76 4.90
C ALA A 37 -8.78 17.59 5.99
N LEU A 38 -8.28 16.37 6.20
CA LEU A 38 -7.25 16.05 7.19
C LEU A 38 -5.83 16.24 6.64
N TYR A 39 -5.63 15.91 5.37
CA TYR A 39 -4.35 15.93 4.68
C TYR A 39 -4.52 16.66 3.33
N PRO A 40 -4.47 18.00 3.33
CA PRO A 40 -4.72 18.78 2.11
C PRO A 40 -3.79 18.35 0.97
N ALA A 41 -4.36 17.77 -0.09
CA ALA A 41 -3.62 17.45 -1.29
C ALA A 41 -3.34 18.75 -2.07
N ARG A 42 -2.08 19.05 -2.30
CA ARG A 42 -1.67 20.16 -3.17
C ARG A 42 -1.72 19.79 -4.64
N HIS A 43 -1.61 18.51 -4.95
CA HIS A 43 -1.62 18.04 -6.32
C HIS A 43 -3.06 18.08 -6.88
N ALA A 44 -3.28 18.93 -7.89
CA ALA A 44 -4.61 19.19 -8.45
C ALA A 44 -5.27 17.93 -9.05
N LEU A 45 -4.49 16.93 -9.47
CA LEU A 45 -4.98 15.67 -10.00
C LEU A 45 -5.93 14.93 -9.04
N TYR A 46 -5.68 15.00 -7.73
CA TYR A 46 -6.49 14.36 -6.71
C TYR A 46 -7.62 15.25 -6.18
N SER A 47 -7.52 16.57 -6.34
CA SER A 47 -8.40 17.53 -5.67
C SER A 47 -9.35 18.28 -6.60
N ALA A 48 -9.08 18.29 -7.91
CA ALA A 48 -9.88 19.05 -8.89
C ALA A 48 -10.30 18.17 -10.07
N ASP A 49 -11.57 17.80 -10.13
CA ASP A 49 -12.10 16.95 -11.20
C ASP A 49 -11.89 17.58 -12.59
N THR A 50 -12.07 18.90 -12.71
CA THR A 50 -11.83 19.61 -13.98
C THR A 50 -10.39 19.51 -14.44
N PHE A 51 -9.43 19.58 -13.51
CA PHE A 51 -8.01 19.40 -13.82
C PHE A 51 -7.71 17.96 -14.24
N ALA A 52 -8.21 16.96 -13.47
CA ALA A 52 -7.98 15.56 -13.79
C ALA A 52 -8.54 15.17 -15.16
N ILE A 53 -9.74 15.69 -15.50
CA ILE A 53 -10.37 15.47 -16.81
C ILE A 53 -9.55 16.16 -17.93
N GLY A 54 -9.10 17.40 -17.69
CA GLY A 54 -8.21 18.11 -18.63
C GLY A 54 -6.90 17.38 -18.86
N ALA A 55 -6.36 16.72 -17.83
CA ALA A 55 -5.16 15.90 -17.91
C ALA A 55 -5.37 14.51 -18.54
N GLY A 56 -6.60 14.14 -18.93
CA GLY A 56 -6.90 12.88 -19.61
C GLY A 56 -7.48 11.77 -18.74
N LEU A 57 -7.74 12.02 -17.45
CA LEU A 57 -8.42 11.05 -16.57
C LEU A 57 -9.95 11.24 -16.63
N PRO A 58 -10.75 10.20 -16.30
CA PRO A 58 -12.21 10.32 -16.27
C PRO A 58 -12.73 11.20 -15.11
N ALA A 59 -11.95 11.33 -14.03
CA ALA A 59 -12.24 12.14 -12.84
C ALA A 59 -10.99 12.21 -11.96
N SER A 60 -11.03 12.96 -10.87
CA SER A 60 -9.98 12.89 -9.84
C SER A 60 -9.96 11.51 -9.19
N PRO A 61 -8.83 10.80 -9.18
CA PRO A 61 -8.70 9.53 -8.48
C PRO A 61 -8.73 9.73 -6.96
N ILE A 62 -8.88 8.64 -6.25
CA ILE A 62 -8.63 8.56 -4.82
C ILE A 62 -7.11 8.70 -4.60
N ASP A 63 -6.73 9.46 -3.58
CA ASP A 63 -5.31 9.57 -3.19
C ASP A 63 -4.70 8.17 -2.99
N ASP A 64 -3.53 7.97 -3.54
CA ASP A 64 -2.80 6.69 -3.54
C ASP A 64 -2.61 6.12 -2.14
N LEU A 65 -2.39 6.96 -1.14
CA LEU A 65 -2.25 6.51 0.24
C LEU A 65 -3.57 6.04 0.85
N VAL A 66 -4.72 6.57 0.43
CA VAL A 66 -6.03 6.05 0.86
C VAL A 66 -6.23 4.62 0.32
N ALA A 67 -5.94 4.40 -0.96
CA ALA A 67 -5.99 3.06 -1.56
C ALA A 67 -5.02 2.10 -0.83
N PHE A 68 -3.78 2.55 -0.55
CA PHE A 68 -2.81 1.78 0.23
C PHE A 68 -3.36 1.42 1.61
N HIS A 69 -3.89 2.37 2.37
CA HIS A 69 -4.41 2.13 3.72
C HIS A 69 -5.57 1.14 3.74
N VAL A 70 -6.46 1.19 2.75
CA VAL A 70 -7.56 0.23 2.64
C VAL A 70 -7.03 -1.17 2.36
N ILE A 71 -6.14 -1.33 1.39
CA ILE A 71 -5.56 -2.63 1.00
C ILE A 71 -4.68 -3.19 2.13
N PHE A 72 -3.84 -2.35 2.71
CA PHE A 72 -2.99 -2.71 3.85
C PHE A 72 -3.84 -3.15 5.05
N GLY A 73 -4.84 -2.35 5.44
CA GLY A 73 -5.71 -2.62 6.59
C GLY A 73 -6.41 -3.97 6.50
N LYS A 74 -6.80 -4.41 5.29
CA LYS A 74 -7.39 -5.75 5.07
C LYS A 74 -6.43 -6.89 5.42
N SER A 75 -5.14 -6.70 5.20
CA SER A 75 -4.13 -7.73 5.46
C SER A 75 -3.75 -7.85 6.94
N VAL A 76 -4.05 -6.84 7.77
CA VAL A 76 -3.63 -6.80 9.18
C VAL A 76 -4.16 -7.97 10.01
N PRO A 77 -5.45 -8.34 9.97
CA PRO A 77 -5.97 -9.47 10.75
C PRO A 77 -5.31 -10.80 10.41
N ASP A 78 -4.89 -10.97 9.16
CA ASP A 78 -4.34 -12.24 8.68
C ASP A 78 -2.81 -12.30 8.76
N ILE A 79 -2.13 -11.17 8.57
CA ILE A 79 -0.67 -11.13 8.46
C ILE A 79 0.00 -10.59 9.72
N SER A 80 -0.58 -9.60 10.38
CA SER A 80 0.16 -8.85 11.40
C SER A 80 -0.57 -8.63 12.71
N LEU A 81 -1.67 -9.34 12.98
CA LEU A 81 -2.40 -9.21 14.25
C LEU A 81 -1.51 -9.59 15.45
N ASN A 82 -0.66 -10.60 15.30
CA ASN A 82 0.31 -11.04 16.29
C ASN A 82 1.75 -10.55 16.01
N ALA A 83 1.89 -9.51 15.17
CA ALA A 83 3.19 -8.94 14.89
C ALA A 83 3.71 -8.12 16.08
N VAL A 84 5.02 -8.18 16.25
CA VAL A 84 5.75 -7.33 17.20
C VAL A 84 6.08 -5.99 16.54
N ALA A 85 6.44 -6.03 15.25
CA ALA A 85 6.81 -4.87 14.47
C ALA A 85 6.58 -5.09 12.97
N ASN A 86 6.25 -4.02 12.26
CA ASN A 86 6.37 -3.94 10.82
C ASN A 86 7.79 -3.44 10.53
N LEU A 87 8.57 -4.22 9.79
CA LEU A 87 10.01 -3.99 9.63
C LEU A 87 10.36 -3.22 8.37
N GLY A 88 9.50 -3.28 7.34
CA GLY A 88 9.75 -2.52 6.13
C GLY A 88 8.85 -2.90 4.96
N TYR A 89 9.05 -2.16 3.88
CA TYR A 89 8.37 -2.29 2.59
C TYR A 89 9.37 -2.24 1.45
N ALA A 90 9.06 -2.92 0.36
CA ALA A 90 9.77 -2.84 -0.91
C ALA A 90 8.81 -3.02 -2.09
N GLN A 91 9.26 -2.64 -3.27
CA GLN A 91 8.54 -2.85 -4.54
C GLN A 91 7.09 -2.34 -4.53
N GLY A 92 6.82 -1.25 -3.80
CA GLY A 92 5.52 -0.61 -3.80
C GLY A 92 5.23 0.04 -5.15
N ARG A 93 4.13 -0.36 -5.81
CA ARG A 93 3.71 0.17 -7.10
C ARG A 93 2.21 0.38 -7.13
N TRP A 94 1.78 1.58 -7.46
CA TRP A 94 0.40 1.90 -7.83
C TRP A 94 0.25 1.58 -9.32
N LEU A 95 -0.59 0.60 -9.63
CA LEU A 95 -0.66 0.00 -10.96
C LEU A 95 -1.79 0.59 -11.82
N ALA A 96 -2.82 1.09 -11.16
CA ALA A 96 -3.94 1.76 -11.80
C ALA A 96 -4.60 2.74 -10.83
N PRO A 97 -5.16 3.86 -11.32
CA PRO A 97 -5.94 4.78 -10.50
C PRO A 97 -7.16 4.10 -9.88
N VAL A 98 -7.51 4.51 -8.66
CA VAL A 98 -8.71 4.10 -7.95
C VAL A 98 -9.68 5.27 -7.91
N TYR A 99 -10.95 5.04 -8.22
CA TYR A 99 -11.96 6.08 -8.26
C TYR A 99 -13.02 5.89 -7.17
N PRO A 100 -13.75 6.96 -6.76
CA PRO A 100 -14.92 6.81 -5.92
C PRO A 100 -15.93 5.84 -6.56
N GLY A 101 -16.38 4.85 -5.79
CA GLY A 101 -17.22 3.75 -6.26
C GLY A 101 -16.47 2.44 -6.49
N ASP A 102 -15.16 2.46 -6.57
CA ASP A 102 -14.38 1.22 -6.67
C ASP A 102 -14.44 0.40 -5.38
N THR A 103 -14.55 -0.91 -5.56
CA THR A 103 -14.53 -1.89 -4.46
C THR A 103 -13.20 -2.63 -4.46
N LEU A 104 -12.42 -2.43 -3.41
CA LEU A 104 -11.09 -3.02 -3.27
C LEU A 104 -11.12 -4.34 -2.53
N GLN A 105 -10.34 -5.29 -3.03
CA GLN A 105 -10.01 -6.58 -2.42
C GLN A 105 -8.50 -6.75 -2.39
N SER A 106 -7.99 -7.61 -1.53
CA SER A 106 -6.56 -7.92 -1.51
C SER A 106 -6.27 -9.37 -1.15
N SER A 107 -5.12 -9.83 -1.63
CA SER A 107 -4.53 -11.11 -1.25
C SER A 107 -3.04 -10.94 -0.99
N SER A 108 -2.48 -11.80 -0.16
CA SER A 108 -1.04 -11.83 0.11
C SER A 108 -0.50 -13.22 -0.14
N GLU A 109 0.66 -13.29 -0.77
CA GLU A 109 1.46 -14.49 -0.91
C GLU A 109 2.65 -14.43 0.06
N VAL A 110 2.88 -15.51 0.80
CA VAL A 110 4.08 -15.63 1.66
C VAL A 110 5.28 -15.97 0.79
N ILE A 111 6.19 -15.01 0.61
CA ILE A 111 7.37 -15.16 -0.25
C ILE A 111 8.66 -15.46 0.52
N GLY A 112 8.60 -15.46 1.85
CA GLY A 112 9.76 -15.80 2.66
C GLY A 112 9.45 -15.92 4.14
N LEU A 113 10.25 -16.71 4.82
CA LEU A 113 10.19 -16.95 6.27
C LEU A 113 11.61 -17.04 6.84
N LYS A 114 11.84 -16.41 7.99
CA LYS A 114 13.12 -16.48 8.71
C LYS A 114 12.88 -16.45 10.21
N GLN A 115 13.18 -17.54 10.92
CA GLN A 115 13.16 -17.53 12.38
C GLN A 115 14.27 -16.65 12.92
N ASN A 116 13.98 -15.84 13.93
CA ASN A 116 14.99 -15.03 14.62
C ASN A 116 15.79 -15.89 15.59
N SER A 117 17.02 -15.44 15.89
CA SER A 117 17.96 -16.16 16.77
C SER A 117 17.43 -16.36 18.18
N ASN A 118 16.48 -15.53 18.65
CA ASN A 118 15.86 -15.68 19.98
C ASN A 118 14.89 -16.86 20.06
N GLY A 119 14.53 -17.50 18.94
CA GLY A 119 13.61 -18.61 18.86
C GLY A 119 12.15 -18.29 19.20
N LYS A 120 11.81 -17.03 19.55
CA LYS A 120 10.48 -16.61 20.02
C LYS A 120 9.68 -15.88 18.94
N THR A 121 10.35 -15.44 17.89
CA THR A 121 9.75 -14.68 16.78
C THR A 121 10.35 -15.12 15.47
N GLY A 122 9.70 -14.76 14.38
CA GLY A 122 10.25 -14.88 13.04
C GLY A 122 9.79 -13.74 12.14
N VAL A 123 10.46 -13.58 11.02
CA VAL A 123 10.12 -12.59 9.98
C VAL A 123 9.34 -13.29 8.89
N VAL A 124 8.17 -12.75 8.57
CA VAL A 124 7.30 -13.19 7.48
C VAL A 124 7.37 -12.14 6.38
N TYR A 125 7.74 -12.54 5.18
CA TYR A 125 7.75 -11.70 3.99
C TYR A 125 6.51 -12.01 3.17
N VAL A 126 5.73 -11.01 2.83
CA VAL A 126 4.53 -11.17 2.00
C VAL A 126 4.52 -10.20 0.84
N ARG A 127 4.08 -10.68 -0.32
CA ARG A 127 3.69 -9.84 -1.45
C ARG A 127 2.18 -9.68 -1.41
N THR A 128 1.71 -8.45 -1.31
CA THR A 128 0.29 -8.12 -1.27
C THR A 128 -0.11 -7.45 -2.57
N VAL A 129 -1.22 -7.90 -3.15
CA VAL A 129 -1.82 -7.31 -4.35
C VAL A 129 -3.24 -6.87 -4.00
N GLY A 130 -3.53 -5.59 -4.22
CA GLY A 130 -4.86 -5.02 -4.18
C GLY A 130 -5.48 -5.00 -5.58
N ARG A 131 -6.78 -5.32 -5.66
CA ARG A 131 -7.54 -5.35 -6.92
C ARG A 131 -8.87 -4.64 -6.74
N ASN A 132 -9.37 -4.05 -7.83
CA ASN A 132 -10.73 -3.53 -7.87
C ASN A 132 -11.77 -4.63 -8.19
N GLN A 133 -13.06 -4.24 -8.30
CA GLN A 133 -14.18 -5.15 -8.59
C GLN A 133 -14.10 -5.84 -9.95
N HIS A 134 -13.29 -5.34 -10.85
CA HIS A 134 -13.06 -5.92 -12.19
C HIS A 134 -11.82 -6.84 -12.23
N GLY A 135 -11.18 -7.07 -11.06
CA GLY A 135 -9.97 -7.88 -10.96
C GLY A 135 -8.70 -7.15 -11.42
N VAL A 136 -8.79 -5.87 -11.77
CA VAL A 136 -7.63 -5.06 -12.17
C VAL A 136 -6.75 -4.82 -10.95
N PRO A 137 -5.44 -5.15 -11.01
CA PRO A 137 -4.52 -4.82 -9.94
C PRO A 137 -4.32 -3.30 -9.87
N VAL A 138 -4.51 -2.73 -8.69
CA VAL A 138 -4.40 -1.28 -8.45
C VAL A 138 -3.20 -0.93 -7.58
N LEU A 139 -2.74 -1.88 -6.76
CA LEU A 139 -1.58 -1.71 -5.89
C LEU A 139 -0.90 -3.06 -5.68
N GLU A 140 0.42 -3.05 -5.68
CA GLU A 140 1.21 -4.19 -5.22
C GLU A 140 2.38 -3.69 -4.35
N TYR A 141 2.75 -4.46 -3.33
CA TYR A 141 3.92 -4.19 -2.51
C TYR A 141 4.39 -5.45 -1.80
N VAL A 142 5.65 -5.47 -1.45
CA VAL A 142 6.22 -6.43 -0.51
C VAL A 142 6.36 -5.76 0.86
N ARG A 143 5.99 -6.45 1.92
CA ARG A 143 6.32 -6.06 3.29
C ARG A 143 6.85 -7.23 4.09
N TRP A 144 7.57 -6.94 5.16
CA TRP A 144 7.98 -7.97 6.12
C TRP A 144 7.72 -7.52 7.54
N VAL A 145 7.24 -8.48 8.31
CA VAL A 145 6.78 -8.27 9.68
C VAL A 145 7.42 -9.26 10.61
N MET A 146 7.73 -8.82 11.83
CA MET A 146 8.17 -9.70 12.91
C MET A 146 6.95 -10.24 13.64
N VAL A 147 6.73 -11.56 13.56
CA VAL A 147 5.57 -12.23 14.14
C VAL A 147 6.03 -13.12 15.30
N ARG A 148 5.22 -13.16 16.35
CA ARG A 148 5.46 -14.04 17.50
C ARG A 148 5.20 -15.50 17.14
N LYS A 149 5.90 -16.41 17.81
CA LYS A 149 5.52 -17.82 17.88
C LYS A 149 4.51 -18.03 18.99
N ARG A 150 3.56 -18.93 18.77
CA ARG A 150 2.65 -19.44 19.78
C ARG A 150 3.34 -20.53 20.60
N ASP A 151 4.03 -21.44 19.91
CA ASP A 151 4.84 -22.48 20.50
C ASP A 151 6.32 -22.25 20.20
N ILE A 152 7.07 -21.90 21.25
CA ILE A 152 8.51 -21.66 21.14
C ILE A 152 9.26 -22.93 20.71
N ALA A 153 8.75 -24.13 21.08
CA ALA A 153 9.34 -25.41 20.73
C ALA A 153 9.03 -25.86 19.29
N ALA A 154 8.10 -25.20 18.60
CA ALA A 154 7.80 -25.52 17.20
C ALA A 154 9.06 -25.42 16.35
N SER A 155 9.25 -26.38 15.44
CA SER A 155 10.40 -26.43 14.53
C SER A 155 10.50 -25.17 13.69
N ALA A 156 11.71 -24.70 13.47
CA ALA A 156 11.97 -23.59 12.55
C ALA A 156 11.68 -24.04 11.09
N PRO A 157 10.98 -23.23 10.29
CA PRO A 157 10.88 -23.50 8.87
C PRO A 157 12.25 -23.32 8.20
N GLN A 158 12.38 -23.88 7.00
CA GLN A 158 13.53 -23.53 6.16
C GLN A 158 13.56 -22.01 5.94
N THR A 159 14.72 -21.40 6.17
CA THR A 159 14.90 -19.97 5.94
C THR A 159 14.84 -19.66 4.44
N VAL A 160 13.90 -18.81 4.07
CA VAL A 160 13.79 -18.20 2.74
C VAL A 160 13.68 -16.69 2.96
N ALA A 161 14.71 -15.93 2.59
CA ALA A 161 14.70 -14.48 2.61
C ALA A 161 14.77 -13.98 1.17
N PRO A 162 13.74 -13.27 0.68
CA PRO A 162 13.79 -12.74 -0.68
C PRO A 162 14.86 -11.66 -0.80
N ASP A 163 15.52 -11.61 -1.95
CA ASP A 163 16.36 -10.48 -2.31
C ASP A 163 15.46 -9.35 -2.82
N LEU A 164 15.45 -8.23 -2.10
CA LEU A 164 14.57 -7.11 -2.36
C LEU A 164 15.39 -5.87 -2.71
N PRO A 165 15.05 -5.16 -3.80
CA PRO A 165 15.72 -3.92 -4.15
C PRO A 165 15.48 -2.86 -3.07
N LYS A 166 16.48 -2.02 -2.84
CA LYS A 166 16.40 -0.93 -1.85
C LYS A 166 15.56 0.24 -2.31
N ALA A 167 15.39 0.41 -3.61
CA ALA A 167 14.61 1.47 -4.23
C ALA A 167 13.95 0.95 -5.52
N ILE A 168 12.95 1.66 -5.98
CA ILE A 168 12.38 1.53 -7.34
C ILE A 168 13.04 2.61 -8.18
N GLU A 169 13.59 2.24 -9.32
CA GLU A 169 14.16 3.20 -10.25
C GLU A 169 13.05 4.05 -10.89
N PRO A 170 13.30 5.33 -11.18
CA PRO A 170 12.28 6.20 -11.78
C PRO A 170 11.68 5.65 -13.08
N ALA A 171 12.45 4.90 -13.86
CA ALA A 171 11.98 4.26 -15.10
C ALA A 171 10.98 3.10 -14.85
N ASP A 172 10.94 2.56 -13.64
CA ASP A 172 10.05 1.47 -13.25
C ASP A 172 8.74 1.97 -12.60
N LEU A 173 8.59 3.29 -12.45
CA LEU A 173 7.35 3.89 -11.97
C LEU A 173 6.25 3.74 -13.03
N ILE A 174 5.06 3.38 -12.56
CA ILE A 174 3.88 3.23 -13.42
C ILE A 174 3.08 4.51 -13.34
N ILE A 175 2.89 5.13 -14.50
CA ILE A 175 2.09 6.36 -14.66
C ILE A 175 0.94 6.00 -15.61
N PRO A 176 -0.30 6.45 -15.34
CA PRO A 176 -1.40 6.27 -16.27
C PRO A 176 -1.04 6.79 -17.67
N GLU A 177 -1.40 6.03 -18.70
CA GLU A 177 -1.15 6.43 -20.09
C GLU A 177 -2.04 7.62 -20.48
N GLY A 178 -1.54 8.45 -21.39
CA GLY A 178 -2.30 9.55 -21.99
C GLY A 178 -2.46 10.79 -21.11
N LEU A 179 -1.72 10.89 -19.98
CA LEU A 179 -1.73 12.12 -19.20
C LEU A 179 -1.06 13.26 -19.97
N ASP A 180 -1.72 14.41 -19.99
CA ASP A 180 -1.23 15.65 -20.57
C ASP A 180 -1.24 16.77 -19.52
N PHE A 181 -0.07 17.30 -19.20
CA PHE A 181 0.15 18.41 -18.28
C PHE A 181 0.67 19.67 -18.96
N SER A 182 0.50 19.80 -20.27
CA SER A 182 0.98 20.97 -21.03
C SER A 182 0.38 22.28 -20.54
N GLU A 183 -0.87 22.24 -20.05
CA GLU A 183 -1.60 23.39 -19.52
C GLU A 183 -1.45 23.59 -17.99
N TYR A 184 -0.53 22.81 -17.35
CA TYR A 184 -0.31 22.97 -15.91
C TYR A 184 0.42 24.26 -15.58
N ASP A 185 -0.17 25.09 -14.74
CA ASP A 185 0.42 26.33 -14.26
C ASP A 185 1.46 26.04 -13.16
N PHE A 186 2.69 25.81 -13.57
CA PHE A 186 3.81 25.57 -12.66
C PHE A 186 4.16 26.79 -11.81
N GLU A 187 4.01 28.01 -12.36
CA GLU A 187 4.31 29.24 -11.64
C GLU A 187 3.26 29.49 -10.56
N GLY A 188 1.98 29.40 -10.90
CA GLY A 188 0.88 29.53 -9.94
C GLY A 188 0.85 28.42 -8.89
N ALA A 189 1.37 27.24 -9.20
CA ALA A 189 1.56 26.14 -8.26
C ALA A 189 2.71 26.39 -7.26
N GLY A 190 3.58 27.36 -7.52
CA GLY A 190 4.72 27.68 -6.64
C GLY A 190 5.89 26.72 -6.72
N GLU A 191 5.94 25.87 -7.74
CA GLU A 191 6.96 24.81 -7.85
C GLU A 191 8.37 25.34 -8.17
N ASN A 192 8.47 26.53 -8.72
CA ASN A 192 9.75 27.14 -9.09
C ASN A 192 10.45 27.87 -7.94
N HIS A 193 9.77 28.03 -6.79
CA HIS A 193 10.34 28.72 -5.64
C HIS A 193 11.09 27.75 -4.72
N ARG A 194 12.35 28.08 -4.43
CA ARG A 194 13.21 27.35 -3.50
C ARG A 194 13.36 28.15 -2.22
N TRP A 195 13.80 27.53 -1.16
CA TRP A 195 14.04 28.20 0.11
C TRP A 195 14.93 29.45 -0.02
N SER A 196 15.90 29.45 -0.92
CA SER A 196 16.79 30.57 -1.20
C SER A 196 16.12 31.75 -1.92
N ASP A 197 14.91 31.54 -2.43
CA ASP A 197 14.22 32.55 -3.25
C ASP A 197 13.29 33.43 -2.39
N TYR A 198 13.17 33.10 -1.09
CA TYR A 198 12.34 33.86 -0.15
C TYR A 198 13.16 34.86 0.65
N GLU A 199 12.61 36.07 0.87
CA GLU A 199 13.19 37.10 1.71
C GLU A 199 12.43 37.22 3.04
N ILE A 200 13.13 37.71 4.08
CA ILE A 200 12.50 37.92 5.39
C ILE A 200 11.48 39.03 5.29
N GLY A 201 10.21 38.74 5.57
CA GLY A 201 9.11 39.70 5.54
C GLY A 201 8.36 39.79 4.22
N GLU A 202 8.66 38.94 3.26
CA GLU A 202 7.93 38.79 2.01
C GLU A 202 6.51 38.23 2.20
#